data_774ddd19106b2c2f9487615a897465b0
#
_entry.id   774ddd19106b2c2f9487615a897465b0
#
_cell.length_a   1.000
_cell.length_b   1.000
_cell.length_c   1.000
_cell.angle_alpha   90.00
_cell.angle_beta   90.00
_cell.angle_gamma   90.00
#
_symmetry.space_group_name_H-M   'P 1'
#
loop_
_entity.id
_entity.type
_entity.pdbx_description
1 polymer ?
#
loop_
_entity_poly.entity_id
_entity_poly.type
_entity_poly.pdbx_seq_one_letter_code
_entity_poly.pdbx_strand_id
1 'polypeptide(L)'
;VGCLVLLLTIFGAGIVRAASTYMGIAILVTAITIYAIGIFKSESPLFTVLSADFRTTGFANVPKAIFNAFTYAGFQCVTLPTMIACGTTMRSKQGCAKAMWISFVMNAVALVLSVFMLICWRGVYTAVDGGTTIPTLTVCNSMGIRALTAVYGVCLMLCLISTGVTTI
;
A
#
# COMPACT_ATOMS: atom_id res chain seq x y z
N VAL A 1 16.65 6.99 -11.26
CA VAL A 1 15.42 7.39 -10.55
C VAL A 1 15.65 8.70 -9.79
N GLY A 2 16.71 8.83 -8.97
CA GLY A 2 17.00 10.03 -8.17
C GLY A 2 17.08 11.32 -8.98
N CYS A 3 17.80 11.33 -10.12
CA CYS A 3 17.89 12.51 -11.00
C CYS A 3 16.54 12.91 -11.58
N LEU A 4 15.70 11.95 -11.91
CA LEU A 4 14.35 12.21 -12.45
C LEU A 4 13.43 12.81 -11.38
N VAL A 5 13.50 12.31 -10.15
CA VAL A 5 12.79 12.87 -9.00
C VAL A 5 13.24 14.30 -8.75
N LEU A 6 14.54 14.57 -8.76
CA LEU A 6 15.10 15.91 -8.54
C LEU A 6 14.68 16.90 -9.64
N LEU A 7 14.71 16.49 -10.91
CA LEU A 7 14.20 17.29 -12.02
C LEU A 7 12.71 17.59 -11.90
N LEU A 8 11.91 16.59 -11.56
CA LEU A 8 10.46 16.76 -11.35
C LEU A 8 10.15 17.66 -10.16
N THR A 9 10.95 17.60 -9.10
CA THR A 9 10.79 18.49 -7.92
C THR A 9 11.04 19.94 -8.30
N ILE A 10 12.09 20.21 -9.08
CA ILE A 10 12.48 21.59 -9.45
C ILE A 10 11.53 22.18 -10.50
N PHE A 11 11.22 21.41 -11.55
CA PHE A 11 10.52 21.93 -12.73
C PHE A 11 9.09 21.44 -12.89
N GLY A 12 8.71 20.36 -12.22
CA GLY A 12 7.45 19.67 -12.43
C GLY A 12 6.54 19.54 -11.22
N ALA A 13 6.89 20.14 -10.07
CA ALA A 13 6.13 19.98 -8.83
C ALA A 13 4.63 20.34 -8.97
N GLY A 14 4.32 21.37 -9.76
CA GLY A 14 2.93 21.77 -10.04
C GLY A 14 2.17 20.72 -10.84
N ILE A 15 2.80 20.15 -11.86
CA ILE A 15 2.20 19.10 -12.71
C ILE A 15 2.02 17.81 -11.90
N VAL A 16 3.03 17.42 -11.12
CA VAL A 16 2.97 16.24 -10.26
C VAL A 16 1.88 16.38 -9.21
N ARG A 17 1.74 17.56 -8.59
CA ARG A 17 0.68 17.86 -7.61
C ARG A 17 -0.72 17.76 -8.24
N ALA A 18 -0.93 18.29 -9.44
CA ALA A 18 -2.21 18.19 -10.15
C ALA A 18 -2.51 16.74 -10.57
N ALA A 19 -1.51 16.01 -11.07
CA ALA A 19 -1.64 14.62 -11.48
C ALA A 19 -1.78 13.65 -10.31
N SER A 20 -1.21 13.96 -9.14
CA SER A 20 -1.17 13.04 -7.99
C SER A 20 -2.55 12.64 -7.48
N THR A 21 -3.56 13.52 -7.60
CA THR A 21 -4.94 13.20 -7.22
C THR A 21 -5.51 12.07 -8.08
N TYR A 22 -5.36 12.18 -9.40
CA TYR A 22 -5.85 11.15 -10.33
C TYR A 22 -5.03 9.87 -10.22
N MET A 23 -3.72 10.00 -10.04
CA MET A 23 -2.81 8.87 -9.82
C MET A 23 -3.16 8.14 -8.52
N GLY A 24 -3.43 8.86 -7.44
CA GLY A 24 -3.81 8.27 -6.16
C GLY A 24 -5.09 7.43 -6.25
N ILE A 25 -6.11 7.92 -6.95
CA ILE A 25 -7.35 7.17 -7.19
C ILE A 25 -7.07 5.93 -8.05
N ALA A 26 -6.32 6.07 -9.13
CA ALA A 26 -5.97 4.96 -10.02
C ALA A 26 -5.18 3.86 -9.28
N ILE A 27 -4.18 4.26 -8.48
CA ILE A 27 -3.39 3.34 -7.66
C ILE A 27 -4.27 2.61 -6.66
N LEU A 28 -5.16 3.33 -5.96
CA LEU A 28 -6.04 2.74 -4.96
C LEU A 28 -7.02 1.73 -5.58
N VAL A 29 -7.67 2.09 -6.69
CA VAL A 29 -8.58 1.19 -7.42
C VAL A 29 -7.83 -0.04 -7.90
N THR A 30 -6.65 0.13 -8.48
CA THR A 30 -5.80 -0.98 -8.94
C THR A 30 -5.40 -1.87 -7.78
N ALA A 31 -4.96 -1.30 -6.66
CA ALA A 31 -4.56 -2.05 -5.48
C ALA A 31 -5.72 -2.88 -4.90
N ILE A 32 -6.89 -2.27 -4.71
CA ILE A 32 -8.09 -2.98 -4.22
C ILE A 32 -8.47 -4.11 -5.17
N THR A 33 -8.42 -3.87 -6.48
CA THR A 33 -8.72 -4.89 -7.49
C THR A 33 -7.75 -6.07 -7.39
N ILE A 34 -6.44 -5.80 -7.26
CA ILE A 34 -5.40 -6.82 -7.11
C ILE A 34 -5.63 -7.63 -5.85
N TYR A 35 -5.89 -6.96 -4.72
CA TYR A 35 -6.10 -7.64 -3.44
C TYR A 35 -7.36 -8.50 -3.48
N ALA A 36 -8.45 -8.01 -4.06
CA ALA A 36 -9.67 -8.80 -4.22
C ALA A 36 -9.43 -10.03 -5.11
N ILE A 37 -8.85 -9.87 -6.30
CA ILE A 37 -8.53 -10.98 -7.19
C ILE A 37 -7.59 -11.98 -6.50
N GLY A 38 -6.57 -11.49 -5.78
CA GLY A 38 -5.63 -12.33 -5.04
C GLY A 38 -6.29 -13.16 -3.97
N ILE A 39 -7.25 -12.62 -3.23
CA ILE A 39 -8.01 -13.35 -2.22
C ILE A 39 -8.91 -14.42 -2.87
N PHE A 40 -9.64 -14.05 -3.94
CA PHE A 40 -10.53 -15.00 -4.64
C PHE A 40 -9.79 -16.10 -5.38
N LYS A 41 -8.59 -15.83 -5.88
CA LYS A 41 -7.77 -16.79 -6.64
C LYS A 41 -6.85 -17.62 -5.74
N SER A 42 -6.89 -17.39 -4.44
CA SER A 42 -6.06 -18.11 -3.48
C SER A 42 -6.51 -19.56 -3.35
N GLU A 43 -5.54 -20.49 -3.43
CA GLU A 43 -5.78 -21.91 -3.19
C GLU A 43 -5.95 -22.23 -1.70
N SER A 44 -5.47 -21.34 -0.81
CA SER A 44 -5.55 -21.51 0.63
C SER A 44 -6.59 -20.55 1.23
N PRO A 45 -7.74 -21.06 1.71
CA PRO A 45 -8.74 -20.22 2.34
C PRO A 45 -8.16 -19.48 3.55
N LEU A 46 -8.45 -18.18 3.64
CA LEU A 46 -7.94 -17.30 4.70
C LEU A 46 -8.12 -17.88 6.10
N PHE A 47 -9.32 -18.41 6.38
CA PHE A 47 -9.64 -18.99 7.69
C PHE A 47 -8.82 -20.24 8.02
N THR A 48 -8.47 -21.04 7.03
CA THR A 48 -7.66 -22.23 7.22
C THR A 48 -6.23 -21.86 7.59
N VAL A 49 -5.64 -20.90 6.88
CA VAL A 49 -4.29 -20.42 7.16
C VAL A 49 -4.23 -19.75 8.53
N LEU A 50 -5.21 -18.89 8.84
CA LEU A 50 -5.28 -18.18 10.11
C LEU A 50 -5.45 -19.14 11.29
N SER A 51 -6.32 -20.14 11.17
CA SER A 51 -6.54 -21.15 12.22
C SER A 51 -5.33 -22.04 12.43
N ALA A 52 -4.62 -22.40 11.37
CA ALA A 52 -3.38 -23.17 11.47
C ALA A 52 -2.26 -22.39 12.17
N ASP A 53 -2.06 -21.13 11.80
CA ASP A 53 -1.09 -20.25 12.44
C ASP A 53 -1.42 -20.01 13.93
N PHE A 54 -2.71 -19.85 14.25
CA PHE A 54 -3.14 -19.66 15.63
C PHE A 54 -2.96 -20.91 16.49
N ARG A 55 -3.15 -22.11 15.91
CA ARG A 55 -2.91 -23.38 16.61
C ARG A 55 -1.43 -23.62 16.89
N THR A 56 -0.54 -23.18 15.99
CA THR A 56 0.91 -23.42 16.14
C THR A 56 1.60 -22.42 17.04
N THR A 57 1.20 -21.15 16.97
CA THR A 57 1.94 -20.05 17.61
C THR A 57 1.16 -19.40 18.77
N GLY A 58 -0.18 -19.58 18.80
CA GLY A 58 -1.05 -18.98 19.80
C GLY A 58 -0.87 -17.46 19.92
N PHE A 59 -0.86 -16.95 21.15
CA PHE A 59 -0.65 -15.51 21.44
C PHE A 59 0.82 -15.09 21.53
N ALA A 60 1.78 -16.01 21.35
CA ALA A 60 3.20 -15.71 21.54
C ALA A 60 3.73 -14.62 20.60
N ASN A 61 3.15 -14.49 19.39
CA ASN A 61 3.54 -13.50 18.38
C ASN A 61 2.88 -12.13 18.57
N VAL A 62 1.88 -11.99 19.42
CA VAL A 62 1.12 -10.75 19.61
C VAL A 62 2.01 -9.56 20.03
N PRO A 63 2.93 -9.68 21.00
CA PRO A 63 3.80 -8.57 21.37
C PRO A 63 4.69 -8.11 20.20
N LYS A 64 5.22 -9.05 19.43
CA LYS A 64 6.03 -8.75 18.24
C LYS A 64 5.21 -8.08 17.14
N ALA A 65 3.97 -8.51 16.94
CA ALA A 65 3.05 -7.91 15.98
C ALA A 65 2.69 -6.46 16.38
N ILE A 66 2.43 -6.21 17.64
CA ILE A 66 2.18 -4.87 18.18
C ILE A 66 3.41 -3.96 17.97
N PHE A 67 4.60 -4.44 18.30
CA PHE A 67 5.83 -3.68 18.08
C PHE A 67 6.05 -3.34 16.59
N ASN A 68 5.84 -4.28 15.69
CA ASN A 68 5.93 -4.05 14.25
C ASN A 68 4.87 -3.05 13.77
N ALA A 69 3.65 -3.10 14.31
CA ALA A 69 2.60 -2.13 13.99
C ALA A 69 2.98 -0.71 14.43
N PHE A 70 3.57 -0.54 15.62
CA PHE A 70 4.10 0.76 16.07
C PHE A 70 5.26 1.24 15.20
N THR A 71 6.16 0.36 14.80
CA THR A 71 7.26 0.70 13.88
C THR A 71 6.72 1.19 12.54
N TYR A 72 5.71 0.50 11.98
CA TYR A 72 5.04 0.93 10.77
C TYR A 72 4.32 2.29 10.93
N ALA A 73 3.60 2.48 12.04
CA ALA A 73 2.96 3.75 12.36
C ALA A 73 3.97 4.89 12.48
N GLY A 74 5.12 4.65 13.11
CA GLY A 74 6.22 5.62 13.20
C GLY A 74 6.75 6.02 11.82
N PHE A 75 6.93 5.06 10.92
CA PHE A 75 7.31 5.35 9.54
C PHE A 75 6.26 6.21 8.82
N GLN A 76 4.97 5.95 9.04
CA GLN A 76 3.90 6.73 8.43
C GLN A 76 3.84 8.18 8.96
N CYS A 77 4.39 8.47 10.14
CA CYS A 77 4.45 9.85 10.66
C CYS A 77 5.27 10.79 9.78
N VAL A 78 6.15 10.29 8.93
CA VAL A 78 6.90 11.09 7.93
C VAL A 78 5.95 11.80 6.94
N THR A 79 4.76 11.26 6.72
CA THR A 79 3.77 11.87 5.82
C THR A 79 2.94 13.00 6.46
N LEU A 80 3.01 13.18 7.80
CA LEU A 80 2.22 14.20 8.52
C LEU A 80 2.47 15.63 8.03
N PRO A 81 3.71 16.10 7.80
CA PRO A 81 3.94 17.45 7.26
C PRO A 81 3.23 17.69 5.92
N THR A 82 3.26 16.69 5.03
CA THR A 82 2.56 16.76 3.73
C THR A 82 1.04 16.83 3.92
N MET A 83 0.48 16.07 4.86
CA MET A 83 -0.95 16.12 5.17
C MET A 83 -1.36 17.49 5.74
N ILE A 84 -0.53 18.08 6.61
CA ILE A 84 -0.76 19.42 7.16
C ILE A 84 -0.73 20.46 6.03
N ALA A 85 0.27 20.39 5.15
CA ALA A 85 0.37 21.29 4.00
C ALA A 85 -0.84 21.19 3.06
N CYS A 86 -1.38 19.99 2.83
CA CYS A 86 -2.61 19.79 2.08
C CYS A 86 -3.84 20.38 2.81
N GLY A 87 -3.87 20.25 4.14
CA GLY A 87 -4.96 20.77 4.97
C GLY A 87 -5.08 22.30 4.92
N THR A 88 -3.97 23.04 4.75
CA THR A 88 -3.97 24.51 4.67
C THR A 88 -4.71 25.05 3.44
N THR A 89 -4.85 24.25 2.38
CA THR A 89 -5.58 24.63 1.17
C THR A 89 -7.09 24.46 1.29
N MET A 90 -7.58 23.83 2.36
CA MET A 90 -9.00 23.57 2.55
C MET A 90 -9.71 24.76 3.22
N ARG A 91 -10.84 25.17 2.65
CA ARG A 91 -11.61 26.34 3.10
C ARG A 91 -12.43 26.13 4.38
N SER A 92 -12.64 24.88 4.81
CA SER A 92 -13.54 24.56 5.91
C SER A 92 -12.97 23.43 6.79
N LYS A 93 -13.02 23.63 8.12
CA LYS A 93 -12.63 22.61 9.10
C LYS A 93 -13.44 21.31 8.96
N GLN A 94 -14.74 21.43 8.70
CA GLN A 94 -15.63 20.28 8.52
C GLN A 94 -15.27 19.49 7.23
N GLY A 95 -14.95 20.21 6.14
CA GLY A 95 -14.50 19.59 4.89
C GLY A 95 -13.18 18.83 5.08
N CYS A 96 -12.24 19.43 5.80
CA CYS A 96 -10.97 18.80 6.13
C CYS A 96 -11.18 17.52 6.97
N ALA A 97 -11.98 17.59 8.03
CA ALA A 97 -12.28 16.44 8.87
C ALA A 97 -12.95 15.29 8.08
N LYS A 98 -13.94 15.61 7.24
CA LYS A 98 -14.59 14.62 6.37
C LYS A 98 -13.62 13.97 5.40
N ALA A 99 -12.75 14.75 4.75
CA ALA A 99 -11.75 14.22 3.82
C ALA A 99 -10.76 13.29 4.54
N MET A 100 -10.32 13.66 5.74
CA MET A 100 -9.42 12.83 6.53
C MET A 100 -10.08 11.52 6.96
N TRP A 101 -11.35 11.54 7.39
CA TRP A 101 -12.08 10.32 7.74
C TRP A 101 -12.28 9.39 6.54
N ILE A 102 -12.65 9.95 5.38
CA ILE A 102 -12.77 9.16 4.14
C ILE A 102 -11.43 8.52 3.76
N SER A 103 -10.35 9.30 3.76
CA SER A 103 -9.01 8.79 3.49
C SER A 103 -8.58 7.70 4.47
N PHE A 104 -8.88 7.88 5.76
CA PHE A 104 -8.58 6.89 6.78
C PHE A 104 -9.30 5.57 6.51
N VAL A 105 -10.62 5.63 6.25
CA VAL A 105 -11.41 4.41 5.97
C VAL A 105 -10.91 3.73 4.70
N MET A 106 -10.68 4.48 3.62
CA MET A 106 -10.20 3.92 2.36
C MET A 106 -8.83 3.23 2.53
N ASN A 107 -7.92 3.88 3.24
CA ASN A 107 -6.59 3.33 3.51
C ASN A 107 -6.66 2.10 4.43
N ALA A 108 -7.50 2.13 5.45
CA ALA A 108 -7.71 1.00 6.35
C ALA A 108 -8.27 -0.23 5.60
N VAL A 109 -9.25 -0.03 4.72
CA VAL A 109 -9.80 -1.11 3.89
C VAL A 109 -8.74 -1.68 2.96
N ALA A 110 -7.98 -0.84 2.27
CA ALA A 110 -6.91 -1.29 1.39
C ALA A 110 -5.84 -2.07 2.16
N LEU A 111 -5.45 -1.61 3.35
CA LEU A 111 -4.48 -2.29 4.20
C LEU A 111 -4.97 -3.67 4.66
N VAL A 112 -6.21 -3.76 5.12
CA VAL A 112 -6.82 -5.03 5.56
C VAL A 112 -6.87 -6.03 4.41
N LEU A 113 -7.32 -5.60 3.23
CA LEU A 113 -7.35 -6.46 2.04
C LEU A 113 -5.96 -6.92 1.62
N SER A 114 -4.97 -6.02 1.68
CA SER A 114 -3.57 -6.35 1.41
C SER A 114 -3.05 -7.43 2.34
N VAL A 115 -3.27 -7.26 3.66
CA VAL A 115 -2.86 -8.23 4.67
C VAL A 115 -3.53 -9.59 4.44
N PHE A 116 -4.83 -9.60 4.18
CA PHE A 116 -5.56 -10.84 3.91
C PHE A 116 -5.03 -11.57 2.68
N MET A 117 -4.79 -10.85 1.58
CA MET A 117 -4.17 -11.43 0.40
C MET A 117 -2.79 -12.03 0.73
N LEU A 118 -1.94 -11.28 1.44
CA LEU A 118 -0.60 -11.75 1.80
C LEU A 118 -0.62 -12.98 2.72
N ILE A 119 -1.57 -13.07 3.64
CA ILE A 119 -1.75 -14.27 4.47
C ILE A 119 -2.09 -15.48 3.59
N CYS A 120 -3.02 -15.33 2.66
CA CYS A 120 -3.41 -16.41 1.76
C CYS A 120 -2.26 -16.92 0.86
N TRP A 121 -1.33 -16.02 0.47
CA TRP A 121 -0.22 -16.35 -0.42
C TRP A 121 1.13 -16.49 0.28
N ARG A 122 1.13 -16.60 1.62
CA ARG A 122 2.36 -16.65 2.42
C ARG A 122 3.34 -17.72 1.94
N GLY A 123 2.87 -18.93 1.68
CA GLY A 123 3.71 -20.04 1.21
C GLY A 123 4.39 -19.76 -0.13
N VAL A 124 3.76 -18.99 -0.99
CA VAL A 124 4.27 -18.70 -2.33
C VAL A 124 5.38 -17.65 -2.30
N TYR A 125 5.15 -16.49 -1.68
CA TYR A 125 6.16 -15.42 -1.70
C TYR A 125 7.35 -15.70 -0.75
N THR A 126 7.18 -16.58 0.25
CA THR A 126 8.30 -17.01 1.11
C THR A 126 9.16 -18.09 0.47
N ALA A 127 8.65 -18.83 -0.51
CA ALA A 127 9.38 -19.87 -1.23
C ALA A 127 10.25 -19.33 -2.38
N VAL A 128 10.03 -18.09 -2.81
CA VAL A 128 10.76 -17.44 -3.91
C VAL A 128 11.88 -16.57 -3.36
N ASP A 129 13.08 -16.73 -3.88
CA ASP A 129 14.22 -15.87 -3.53
C ASP A 129 13.90 -14.39 -3.83
N GLY A 130 14.06 -13.53 -2.81
CA GLY A 130 13.69 -12.13 -2.91
C GLY A 130 12.19 -11.84 -2.90
N GLY A 131 11.33 -12.86 -2.83
CA GLY A 131 9.88 -12.69 -2.84
C GLY A 131 9.31 -11.92 -1.65
N THR A 132 10.04 -11.88 -0.55
CA THR A 132 9.70 -11.12 0.65
C THR A 132 10.02 -9.63 0.54
N THR A 133 10.79 -9.20 -0.46
CA THR A 133 11.16 -7.78 -0.66
C THR A 133 9.96 -6.96 -1.15
N ILE A 134 9.22 -7.49 -2.14
CA ILE A 134 7.98 -6.88 -2.65
C ILE A 134 6.93 -8.00 -2.77
N PRO A 135 6.35 -8.45 -1.65
CA PRO A 135 5.52 -9.66 -1.64
C PRO A 135 4.28 -9.53 -2.53
N THR A 136 3.66 -8.36 -2.62
CA THR A 136 2.51 -8.12 -3.50
C THR A 136 2.85 -8.31 -4.98
N LEU A 137 4.03 -7.87 -5.42
CA LEU A 137 4.47 -8.06 -6.80
C LEU A 137 4.72 -9.55 -7.10
N THR A 138 5.32 -10.26 -6.14
CA THR A 138 5.55 -11.69 -6.23
C THR A 138 4.24 -12.46 -6.35
N VAL A 139 3.23 -12.11 -5.54
CA VAL A 139 1.89 -12.67 -5.62
C VAL A 139 1.24 -12.37 -6.97
N CYS A 140 1.31 -11.13 -7.47
CA CYS A 140 0.78 -10.76 -8.80
C CYS A 140 1.40 -11.61 -9.91
N ASN A 141 2.71 -11.83 -9.85
CA ASN A 141 3.43 -12.64 -10.82
C ASN A 141 3.01 -14.12 -10.73
N SER A 142 2.84 -14.64 -9.52
CA SER A 142 2.42 -16.02 -9.26
C SER A 142 0.96 -16.28 -9.68
N MET A 143 0.09 -15.27 -9.67
CA MET A 143 -1.27 -15.36 -10.20
C MET A 143 -1.33 -15.61 -11.71
N GLY A 144 -0.22 -15.41 -12.44
CA GLY A 144 -0.11 -15.66 -13.87
C GLY A 144 -0.81 -14.63 -14.77
N ILE A 145 -1.29 -13.51 -14.22
CA ILE A 145 -1.96 -12.45 -14.97
C ILE A 145 -0.93 -11.37 -15.32
N ARG A 146 -0.22 -11.54 -16.43
CA ARG A 146 0.85 -10.62 -16.87
C ARG A 146 0.42 -9.16 -16.94
N ALA A 147 -0.80 -8.89 -17.40
CA ALA A 147 -1.34 -7.54 -17.47
C ALA A 147 -1.44 -6.91 -16.06
N LEU A 148 -1.90 -7.66 -15.08
CA LEU A 148 -2.04 -7.21 -13.69
C LEU A 148 -0.69 -6.88 -13.07
N THR A 149 0.31 -7.74 -13.32
CA THR A 149 1.70 -7.52 -12.86
C THR A 149 2.30 -6.26 -13.48
N ALA A 150 2.09 -6.04 -14.79
CA ALA A 150 2.59 -4.86 -15.47
C ALA A 150 1.92 -3.57 -14.94
N VAL A 151 0.59 -3.57 -14.80
CA VAL A 151 -0.17 -2.42 -14.26
C VAL A 151 0.27 -2.11 -12.83
N TYR A 152 0.42 -3.14 -11.98
CA TYR A 152 0.89 -2.94 -10.62
C TYR A 152 2.32 -2.38 -10.59
N GLY A 153 3.22 -2.90 -11.42
CA GLY A 153 4.60 -2.39 -11.54
C GLY A 153 4.65 -0.91 -11.93
N VAL A 154 3.84 -0.50 -12.91
CA VAL A 154 3.72 0.91 -13.31
C VAL A 154 3.15 1.75 -12.16
N CYS A 155 2.08 1.31 -11.52
CA CYS A 155 1.50 2.00 -10.37
C CYS A 155 2.50 2.16 -9.22
N LEU A 156 3.31 1.13 -8.94
CA LEU A 156 4.34 1.16 -7.92
C LEU A 156 5.43 2.20 -8.26
N MET A 157 5.89 2.23 -9.51
CA MET A 157 6.85 3.23 -9.98
C MET A 157 6.31 4.66 -9.86
N LEU A 158 5.07 4.87 -10.27
CA LEU A 158 4.40 6.17 -10.15
C LEU A 158 4.23 6.60 -8.69
N CYS A 159 3.89 5.66 -7.80
CA CYS A 159 3.79 5.90 -6.36
C CYS A 159 5.14 6.32 -5.77
N LEU A 160 6.23 5.62 -6.12
CA LEU A 160 7.58 5.95 -5.65
C LEU A 160 8.03 7.35 -6.13
N ILE A 161 7.76 7.69 -7.40
CA ILE A 161 8.08 9.01 -7.94
C ILE A 161 7.25 10.10 -7.23
N SER A 162 5.95 9.88 -7.09
CA SER A 162 5.06 10.84 -6.42
C SER A 162 5.47 11.07 -4.97
N THR A 163 5.75 10.00 -4.22
CA THR A 163 6.21 10.09 -2.83
C THR A 163 7.56 10.80 -2.74
N GLY A 164 8.49 10.48 -3.63
CA GLY A 164 9.80 11.14 -3.68
C GLY A 164 9.70 12.65 -3.92
N VAL A 165 8.80 13.10 -4.80
CA VAL A 165 8.58 14.52 -5.07
C VAL A 165 7.86 15.25 -3.92
N THR A 166 7.01 14.55 -3.16
CA THR A 166 6.25 15.18 -2.07
C THR A 166 7.00 15.21 -0.74
N THR A 167 8.08 14.44 -0.60
CA THR A 167 8.90 14.38 0.64
C THR A 167 10.14 15.27 0.61
N ILE A 168 10.46 15.89 -0.53
CA ILE A 168 11.51 16.88 -0.71
C ILE A 168 10.93 18.29 -0.68
#